data_d5d22581c2586732592822f1f4942f63
#
_entry.id   d5d22581c2586732592822f1f4942f63
#
_cell.length_a   1.000
_cell.length_b   1.000
_cell.length_c   1.000
_cell.angle_alpha   90.00
_cell.angle_beta   90.00
_cell.angle_gamma   90.00
#
_symmetry.space_group_name_H-M   'P 1'
#
loop_
_entity.id
_entity.type
_entity.pdbx_description
1 polymer ?
#
loop_
_entity_poly.entity_id
_entity_poly.type
_entity_poly.pdbx_seq_one_letter_code
_entity_poly.pdbx_strand_id
1 'polypeptide(L)' 'MLTKDELLEQYEVLGFAAYMCMVKRKSDGVTGTFAFDAFEEDGKLVRKYYDFVEA' A
#
# COMPACT_ATOMS: atom_id res chain seq x y z
N MET A 1 9.15 4.95 0.91
CA MET A 1 7.68 4.87 0.80
C MET A 1 7.29 4.56 -0.63
N LEU A 2 6.22 3.81 -0.81
CA LEU A 2 5.71 3.50 -2.14
C LEU A 2 4.55 4.42 -2.50
N THR A 3 4.50 4.85 -3.75
CA THR A 3 3.32 5.50 -4.29
C THR A 3 2.27 4.43 -4.61
N LYS A 4 1.04 4.86 -4.90
CA LYS A 4 -0.03 3.93 -5.30
C LYS A 4 0.37 3.12 -6.54
N ASP A 5 0.96 3.77 -7.53
CA ASP A 5 1.35 3.09 -8.77
C ASP A 5 2.43 2.05 -8.52
N GLU A 6 3.43 2.39 -7.70
CA GLU A 6 4.48 1.45 -7.33
C GLU A 6 3.92 0.28 -6.54
N LEU A 7 2.97 0.53 -5.64
CA LEU A 7 2.30 -0.53 -4.89
C LEU A 7 1.60 -1.51 -5.85
N LEU A 8 0.82 -0.97 -6.79
CA LEU A 8 0.04 -1.79 -7.71
C LEU A 8 0.89 -2.57 -8.71
N GLU A 9 2.12 -2.15 -8.97
CA GLU A 9 3.05 -2.90 -9.80
C GLU A 9 3.47 -4.21 -9.15
N GLN A 10 3.66 -4.20 -7.83
CA GLN A 10 4.24 -5.32 -7.10
C GLN A 10 3.24 -6.09 -6.25
N TYR A 11 2.11 -5.48 -5.93
CA TYR A 11 1.12 -6.04 -5.00
C TYR A 11 -0.28 -5.96 -5.57
N GLU A 12 -1.10 -6.95 -5.19
CA GLU A 12 -2.54 -6.91 -5.40
C GLU A 12 -3.19 -6.41 -4.12
N VAL A 13 -4.02 -5.39 -4.23
CA VAL A 13 -4.74 -4.84 -3.07
C VAL A 13 -5.94 -5.73 -2.78
N LEU A 14 -6.00 -6.27 -1.56
CA LEU A 14 -7.09 -7.14 -1.13
C LEU A 14 -8.19 -6.36 -0.40
N GLY A 15 -7.83 -5.26 0.24
CA GLY A 15 -8.78 -4.45 0.96
C GLY A 15 -8.11 -3.43 1.84
N PHE A 16 -8.92 -2.63 2.53
CA PHE A 16 -8.44 -1.63 3.47
C PHE A 16 -9.08 -1.85 4.83
N ALA A 17 -8.27 -1.70 5.87
CA ALA A 17 -8.74 -1.55 7.24
C ALA A 17 -8.25 -0.18 7.73
N ALA A 18 -8.67 0.25 8.93
CA ALA A 18 -8.27 1.55 9.45
C ALA A 18 -6.75 1.72 9.39
N TYR A 19 -6.27 2.67 8.62
CA TYR A 19 -4.84 3.00 8.45
C TYR A 19 -3.97 1.91 7.85
N MET A 20 -4.56 0.81 7.36
CA MET A 20 -3.80 -0.31 6.81
C MET A 20 -4.38 -0.75 5.48
N CYS A 21 -3.49 -1.14 4.57
CA CYS A 21 -3.86 -1.70 3.28
C CYS A 21 -3.43 -3.16 3.25
N MET A 22 -4.39 -4.05 3.06
CA MET A 22 -4.11 -5.48 2.95
C MET A 22 -3.75 -5.83 1.51
N VAL A 23 -2.62 -6.49 1.33
CA VAL A 23 -2.07 -6.77 0.01
C VAL A 23 -1.56 -8.19 -0.11
N LYS A 24 -1.42 -8.63 -1.35
CA LYS A 24 -0.76 -9.89 -1.71
C LYS A 24 0.36 -9.58 -2.68
N ARG A 25 1.57 -9.99 -2.34
CA ARG A 25 2.73 -9.74 -3.20
C ARG A 25 2.65 -10.65 -4.44
N LYS A 26 2.78 -10.03 -5.61
CA LYS A 26 2.61 -10.76 -6.88
C LYS A 26 3.73 -11.75 -7.14
N SER A 27 4.93 -11.47 -6.68
CA SER A 27 6.10 -12.30 -6.98
C SER A 27 6.06 -13.68 -6.33
N ASP A 28 5.48 -13.79 -5.14
CA ASP A 28 5.48 -15.04 -4.38
C ASP A 28 4.14 -15.36 -3.68
N GLY A 29 3.15 -14.49 -3.81
CA GLY A 29 1.85 -14.71 -3.21
C GLY A 29 1.78 -14.46 -1.71
N VAL A 30 2.82 -13.90 -1.12
CA VAL A 30 2.84 -13.58 0.32
C VAL A 30 1.83 -12.48 0.61
N THR A 31 0.98 -12.69 1.60
CA THR A 31 0.03 -11.66 2.06
C THR A 31 0.63 -10.86 3.20
N GLY A 32 0.21 -9.63 3.32
CA GLY A 32 0.67 -8.74 4.37
C GLY A 32 -0.09 -7.44 4.38
N THR A 33 0.40 -6.50 5.16
CA THR A 33 -0.22 -5.18 5.29
C THR A 33 0.80 -4.08 5.13
N PHE A 34 0.36 -2.97 4.53
CA PHE A 34 1.09 -1.71 4.52
C PHE A 34 0.36 -0.69 5.37
N ALA A 35 1.11 0.09 6.14
CA ALA A 35 0.58 1.31 6.68
C ALA A 35 0.57 2.36 5.57
N PHE A 36 -0.32 3.33 5.64
CA PHE A 36 -0.35 4.41 4.66
C PHE A 36 -0.80 5.71 5.30
N ASP A 37 -0.33 6.81 4.70
CA ASP A 37 -0.76 8.15 5.04
C ASP A 37 -1.14 8.90 3.77
N ALA A 38 -2.02 9.87 3.92
CA ALA A 38 -2.41 10.75 2.83
C ALA A 38 -1.70 12.09 3.00
N PHE A 39 -1.08 12.54 1.93
CA PHE A 39 -0.38 13.82 1.90
C PHE A 39 -0.98 14.69 0.80
N GLU A 40 -0.98 15.99 1.01
CA GLU A 40 -1.39 16.92 -0.02
C GLU A 40 -0.16 17.39 -0.81
N GLU A 41 -0.18 17.14 -2.11
CA GLU A 41 0.86 17.61 -3.03
C GLU A 41 0.18 18.31 -4.22
N ASP A 42 0.56 19.55 -4.47
CA ASP A 42 0.04 20.34 -5.59
C ASP A 42 -1.50 20.37 -5.64
N GLY A 43 -2.13 20.47 -4.47
CA GLY A 43 -3.59 20.50 -4.36
C GLY A 43 -4.27 19.15 -4.53
N LYS A 44 -3.50 18.07 -4.60
CA LYS A 44 -4.02 16.70 -4.74
C LYS A 44 -3.67 15.87 -3.52
N LEU A 45 -4.58 14.98 -3.16
CA LEU A 45 -4.34 14.03 -2.07
C LEU A 45 -3.59 12.82 -2.62
N VAL A 46 -2.40 12.57 -2.08
CA VAL A 46 -1.53 11.47 -2.50
C VAL A 46 -1.31 10.53 -1.33
N ARG A 47 -1.52 9.24 -1.53
CA ARG A 47 -1.24 8.22 -0.53
C ARG A 47 0.16 7.69 -0.71
N LYS A 48 0.85 7.49 0.43
CA LYS A 48 2.16 6.84 0.47
C LYS A 48 2.06 5.63 1.37
N TYR A 49 2.64 4.52 0.96
CA TYR A 49 2.57 3.23 1.65
C TYR A 49 3.95 2.87 2.20
N TYR A 50 3.97 2.35 3.42
CA TYR A 50 5.23 2.04 4.11
C TYR A 50 5.00 0.93 5.14
N ASP A 51 6.11 0.44 5.75
CA ASP A 51 6.08 -0.55 6.82
C ASP A 51 5.31 -1.82 6.46
N PHE A 52 5.78 -2.51 5.43
CA PHE A 52 5.20 -3.81 5.08
C PHE A 52 5.40 -4.81 6.21
N VAL A 53 4.31 -5.42 6.66
CA VAL A 53 4.32 -6.48 7.66
C VAL A 53 3.66 -7.72 7.06
N GLU A 54 4.43 -8.80 7.00
CA GLU A 54 3.91 -10.07 6.51
C GLU A 54 2.88 -10.65 7.48
N ALA A 55 1.79 -11.09 6.92
CA ALA A 55 0.69 -11.66 7.72
C ALA A 55 1.04 -13.05 8.25
#